data_bb06ee1b2f0e5f5a1c2db2a3a45f0f35
#
_entry.id   bb06ee1b2f0e5f5a1c2db2a3a45f0f35
#
_cell.length_a   1.000
_cell.length_b   1.000
_cell.length_c   1.000
_cell.angle_alpha   90.00
_cell.angle_beta   90.00
_cell.angle_gamma   90.00
#
_symmetry.space_group_name_H-M   'P 1'
#
loop_
_entity.id
_entity.type
_entity.pdbx_description
1 polymer ?
#
loop_
_entity_poly.entity_id
_entity_poly.type
_entity_poly.pdbx_seq_one_letter_code
_entity_poly.pdbx_strand_id
1 'polypeptide(L)'
;MKWLRWAGYGLLVIVAVSIPAYWWLLVETHTASPAGYAIDIARVRQLADSQAGEKPQLIRVETVAHLSVPRTIVVAGGGWQKTDLPVSSYELVYSDHSAIVDAALNASIAKSMGTTSFDSSAYSRMSGALARATLILVTHEHPDHVGGLLAQPNLKALLAVTRLTREQVAELDANLKADPFAALHLPPNIFDGYRPLDYVRYHAVAPGVVLIKAPGHTPGSQMVYVRRADGVEFLFVGDVAWQMENIETGREKARVVTWVAGEDRDKVREELAGLHQLHAADPGLHMMPGHDAAAIDSLVKSGLLVKGF
;
A
#
# COMPACT_ATOMS: atom_id res chain seq x y z
N MET A 1 17.54 7.82 54.27
CA MET A 1 17.41 6.38 53.86
C MET A 1 15.98 5.98 53.41
N LYS A 2 14.89 6.47 53.97
CA LYS A 2 13.52 6.09 53.53
C LYS A 2 13.19 6.53 52.10
N TRP A 3 13.55 7.73 51.68
CA TRP A 3 13.29 8.24 50.34
C TRP A 3 14.03 7.48 49.23
N LEU A 4 15.24 6.98 49.48
CA LEU A 4 15.97 6.10 48.53
C LEU A 4 15.22 4.79 48.29
N ARG A 5 14.59 4.24 49.33
CA ARG A 5 13.74 3.02 49.19
C ARG A 5 12.50 3.32 48.35
N TRP A 6 11.82 4.46 48.59
CA TRP A 6 10.68 4.88 47.76
C TRP A 6 11.06 5.18 46.31
N ALA A 7 12.22 5.83 46.09
CA ALA A 7 12.75 6.02 44.74
C ALA A 7 13.06 4.69 44.03
N GLY A 8 13.62 3.71 44.80
CA GLY A 8 13.85 2.35 44.29
C GLY A 8 12.56 1.61 43.93
N TYR A 9 11.54 1.70 44.77
CA TYR A 9 10.22 1.12 44.43
C TYR A 9 9.58 1.81 43.24
N GLY A 10 9.66 3.15 43.12
CA GLY A 10 9.17 3.89 41.96
C GLY A 10 9.85 3.45 40.67
N LEU A 11 11.17 3.29 40.69
CA LEU A 11 11.90 2.80 39.51
C LEU A 11 11.49 1.36 39.14
N LEU A 12 11.34 0.47 40.12
CA LEU A 12 10.89 -0.90 39.88
C LEU A 12 9.49 -0.96 39.26
N VAL A 13 8.56 -0.11 39.71
CA VAL A 13 7.22 0.00 39.10
C VAL A 13 7.30 0.50 37.68
N ILE A 14 8.10 1.54 37.41
CA ILE A 14 8.30 2.05 36.05
C ILE A 14 8.84 0.96 35.14
N VAL A 15 9.87 0.24 35.55
CA VAL A 15 10.45 -0.85 34.75
C VAL A 15 9.45 -2.00 34.55
N ALA A 16 8.74 -2.38 35.61
CA ALA A 16 7.73 -3.45 35.57
C ALA A 16 6.55 -3.13 34.62
N VAL A 17 6.23 -1.86 34.39
CA VAL A 17 5.18 -1.43 33.46
C VAL A 17 5.77 -1.18 32.05
N SER A 18 6.93 -0.54 31.96
CA SER A 18 7.51 -0.12 30.69
C SER A 18 7.96 -1.30 29.80
N ILE A 19 8.52 -2.36 30.41
CA ILE A 19 8.98 -3.53 29.66
C ILE A 19 7.80 -4.28 28.99
N PRO A 20 6.72 -4.65 29.71
CA PRO A 20 5.56 -5.26 29.07
C PRO A 20 4.88 -4.36 28.07
N ALA A 21 4.77 -3.04 28.35
CA ALA A 21 4.19 -2.07 27.41
C ALA A 21 5.03 -1.96 26.12
N TYR A 22 6.35 -1.86 26.25
CA TYR A 22 7.26 -1.88 25.11
C TYR A 22 7.08 -3.14 24.27
N TRP A 23 7.12 -4.31 24.91
CA TRP A 23 6.96 -5.58 24.21
C TRP A 23 5.61 -5.66 23.50
N TRP A 24 4.53 -5.30 24.17
CA TRP A 24 3.18 -5.36 23.64
C TRP A 24 2.93 -4.38 22.48
N LEU A 25 3.52 -3.17 22.56
CA LEU A 25 3.31 -2.13 21.55
C LEU A 25 4.20 -2.32 20.31
N LEU A 26 5.42 -2.81 20.50
CA LEU A 26 6.46 -2.74 19.45
C LEU A 26 7.04 -4.09 19.04
N VAL A 27 6.85 -5.15 19.81
CA VAL A 27 7.51 -6.45 19.58
C VAL A 27 6.50 -7.57 19.36
N GLU A 28 5.39 -7.53 20.07
CA GLU A 28 4.39 -8.60 20.07
C GLU A 28 3.82 -8.83 18.66
N THR A 29 3.87 -10.08 18.25
CA THR A 29 3.31 -10.56 16.99
C THR A 29 2.71 -11.94 17.16
N HIS A 30 1.72 -12.29 16.35
CA HIS A 30 1.12 -13.62 16.32
C HIS A 30 0.97 -14.05 14.86
N THR A 31 1.32 -15.27 14.58
CA THR A 31 1.07 -15.88 13.26
C THR A 31 -0.40 -16.30 13.19
N ALA A 32 -1.15 -15.71 12.27
CA ALA A 32 -2.51 -16.15 11.98
C ALA A 32 -2.51 -17.42 11.11
N SER A 33 -3.67 -18.07 11.04
CA SER A 33 -3.85 -19.16 10.10
C SER A 33 -3.99 -18.63 8.67
N PRO A 34 -3.22 -19.14 7.70
CA PRO A 34 -3.38 -18.73 6.30
C PRO A 34 -4.75 -19.14 5.71
N ALA A 35 -5.47 -20.04 6.37
CA ALA A 35 -6.82 -20.43 5.95
C ALA A 35 -7.85 -19.28 6.10
N GLY A 36 -7.59 -18.27 6.96
CA GLY A 36 -8.45 -17.10 7.10
C GLY A 36 -8.46 -16.22 5.85
N TYR A 37 -7.34 -16.17 5.12
CA TYR A 37 -7.21 -15.40 3.90
C TYR A 37 -6.36 -16.12 2.84
N ALA A 38 -6.89 -17.19 2.26
CA ALA A 38 -6.24 -17.88 1.14
C ALA A 38 -6.50 -17.16 -0.19
N ILE A 39 -5.46 -16.90 -0.99
CA ILE A 39 -5.57 -16.40 -2.36
C ILE A 39 -5.59 -17.60 -3.31
N ASP A 40 -6.69 -17.81 -4.02
CA ASP A 40 -6.77 -18.78 -5.12
C ASP A 40 -6.06 -18.20 -6.36
N ILE A 41 -4.76 -18.37 -6.42
CA ILE A 41 -3.93 -17.82 -7.52
C ILE A 41 -4.30 -18.44 -8.88
N ALA A 42 -4.77 -19.67 -8.91
CA ALA A 42 -5.22 -20.29 -10.15
C ALA A 42 -6.47 -19.57 -10.70
N ARG A 43 -7.41 -19.23 -9.81
CA ARG A 43 -8.59 -18.44 -10.16
C ARG A 43 -8.22 -17.01 -10.57
N VAL A 44 -7.27 -16.38 -9.91
CA VAL A 44 -6.77 -15.04 -10.27
C VAL A 44 -6.16 -15.05 -11.68
N ARG A 45 -5.32 -16.05 -12.00
CA ARG A 45 -4.73 -16.24 -13.34
C ARG A 45 -5.80 -16.45 -14.41
N GLN A 46 -6.80 -17.28 -14.13
CA GLN A 46 -7.94 -17.49 -15.03
C GLN A 46 -8.69 -16.16 -15.30
N LEU A 47 -8.92 -15.37 -14.28
CA LEU A 47 -9.58 -14.07 -14.41
C LEU A 47 -8.73 -13.06 -15.20
N ALA A 48 -7.42 -13.04 -15.00
CA ALA A 48 -6.50 -12.19 -15.77
C ALA A 48 -6.50 -12.52 -17.26
N ASP A 49 -6.80 -13.77 -17.63
CA ASP A 49 -6.91 -14.24 -19.01
C ASP A 49 -8.36 -14.15 -19.57
N SER A 50 -9.34 -13.77 -18.75
CA SER A 50 -10.76 -13.78 -19.14
C SER A 50 -11.19 -12.59 -20.00
N GLN A 51 -10.46 -11.48 -19.93
CA GLN A 51 -10.76 -10.30 -20.72
C GLN A 51 -9.96 -10.30 -22.02
N ALA A 52 -10.64 -10.02 -23.12
CA ALA A 52 -10.00 -9.90 -24.42
C ALA A 52 -9.20 -8.57 -24.51
N GLY A 53 -8.06 -8.61 -25.16
CA GLY A 53 -7.18 -7.47 -25.36
C GLY A 53 -5.74 -7.78 -25.00
N GLU A 54 -4.87 -6.82 -25.28
CA GLU A 54 -3.45 -6.92 -24.94
C GLU A 54 -3.23 -6.75 -23.43
N LYS A 55 -2.26 -7.48 -22.90
CA LYS A 55 -1.78 -7.35 -21.52
C LYS A 55 -0.68 -6.29 -21.46
N PRO A 56 -0.38 -5.75 -20.27
CA PRO A 56 0.75 -4.83 -20.10
C PRO A 56 2.05 -5.44 -20.63
N GLN A 57 2.80 -4.69 -21.39
CA GLN A 57 4.10 -5.12 -21.95
C GLN A 57 5.24 -4.91 -20.96
N LEU A 58 5.16 -3.81 -20.18
CA LEU A 58 6.13 -3.51 -19.13
C LEU A 58 5.47 -2.74 -17.98
N ILE A 59 6.17 -2.67 -16.86
CA ILE A 59 5.76 -1.87 -15.69
C ILE A 59 6.88 -0.87 -15.41
N ARG A 60 6.51 0.40 -15.29
CA ARG A 60 7.40 1.46 -14.83
C ARG A 60 7.10 1.82 -13.38
N VAL A 61 8.10 2.30 -12.67
CA VAL A 61 7.97 2.80 -11.30
C VAL A 61 8.51 4.21 -11.19
N GLU A 62 7.74 5.10 -10.56
CA GLU A 62 8.15 6.46 -10.22
C GLU A 62 8.04 6.66 -8.71
N THR A 63 9.17 6.87 -8.04
CA THR A 63 9.22 7.18 -6.61
C THR A 63 9.19 8.70 -6.43
N VAL A 64 8.16 9.19 -5.75
CA VAL A 64 7.88 10.63 -5.62
C VAL A 64 8.40 11.20 -4.30
N ALA A 65 8.39 10.39 -3.25
CA ALA A 65 8.82 10.83 -1.91
C ALA A 65 9.40 9.66 -1.12
N HIS A 66 10.02 9.97 0.01
CA HIS A 66 10.52 9.00 0.96
C HIS A 66 10.11 9.35 2.38
N LEU A 67 9.81 8.36 3.19
CA LEU A 67 9.66 8.42 4.63
C LEU A 67 10.80 7.62 5.27
N SER A 68 11.16 7.94 6.50
CA SER A 68 12.18 7.18 7.24
C SER A 68 11.72 6.97 8.66
N VAL A 69 11.53 5.70 9.03
CA VAL A 69 11.01 5.29 10.32
C VAL A 69 11.92 4.22 10.95
N PRO A 70 11.87 4.03 12.29
CA PRO A 70 12.51 2.87 12.90
C PRO A 70 11.93 1.56 12.34
N ARG A 71 12.79 0.58 12.03
CA ARG A 71 12.37 -0.70 11.44
C ARG A 71 11.35 -1.45 12.30
N THR A 72 11.38 -1.30 13.64
CA THR A 72 10.37 -1.90 14.52
C THR A 72 8.95 -1.41 14.21
N ILE A 73 8.79 -0.23 13.61
CA ILE A 73 7.48 0.28 13.16
C ILE A 73 6.96 -0.54 11.96
N VAL A 74 7.86 -0.90 11.05
CA VAL A 74 7.54 -1.65 9.82
C VAL A 74 7.35 -3.13 10.09
N VAL A 75 8.24 -3.72 10.89
CA VAL A 75 8.18 -5.13 11.30
C VAL A 75 8.27 -5.19 12.81
N ALA A 76 7.24 -5.70 13.48
CA ALA A 76 7.20 -5.79 14.92
C ALA A 76 8.45 -6.48 15.47
N GLY A 77 9.18 -5.80 16.37
CA GLY A 77 10.48 -6.29 16.92
C GLY A 77 11.66 -6.18 15.96
N GLY A 78 11.55 -5.47 14.84
CA GLY A 78 12.61 -5.34 13.83
C GLY A 78 13.83 -4.51 14.25
N GLY A 79 13.78 -3.84 15.41
CA GLY A 79 14.90 -3.02 15.92
C GLY A 79 14.73 -1.52 15.60
N TRP A 80 15.73 -0.72 16.01
CA TRP A 80 15.65 0.74 16.00
C TRP A 80 16.40 1.43 14.86
N GLN A 81 17.14 0.67 14.02
CA GLN A 81 17.74 1.22 12.82
C GLN A 81 16.64 1.78 11.91
N LYS A 82 16.95 2.90 11.26
CA LYS A 82 16.05 3.50 10.31
C LYS A 82 15.94 2.66 9.04
N THR A 83 14.73 2.58 8.51
CA THR A 83 14.45 2.00 7.20
C THR A 83 13.78 3.04 6.32
N ASP A 84 14.03 2.97 5.03
CA ASP A 84 13.46 3.85 4.01
C ASP A 84 12.14 3.28 3.50
N LEU A 85 11.15 4.16 3.38
CA LEU A 85 9.83 3.86 2.85
C LEU A 85 9.58 4.76 1.63
N PRO A 86 9.83 4.26 0.40
CA PRO A 86 9.52 5.00 -0.81
C PRO A 86 8.01 5.10 -1.01
N VAL A 87 7.54 6.27 -1.44
CA VAL A 87 6.16 6.51 -1.87
C VAL A 87 6.15 6.55 -3.40
N SER A 88 5.57 5.54 -4.01
CA SER A 88 5.72 5.25 -5.42
C SER A 88 4.39 5.12 -6.15
N SER A 89 4.43 5.31 -7.47
CA SER A 89 3.36 5.07 -8.42
C SER A 89 3.87 4.13 -9.50
N TYR A 90 2.99 3.31 -10.08
CA TYR A 90 3.37 2.33 -11.09
C TYR A 90 2.54 2.53 -12.36
N GLU A 91 3.21 2.59 -13.52
CA GLU A 91 2.58 2.67 -14.83
C GLU A 91 2.63 1.30 -15.51
N LEU A 92 1.46 0.72 -15.77
CA LEU A 92 1.29 -0.48 -16.59
C LEU A 92 1.19 -0.03 -18.04
N VAL A 93 2.21 -0.30 -18.85
CA VAL A 93 2.31 0.18 -20.23
C VAL A 93 1.81 -0.89 -21.18
N TYR A 94 0.79 -0.55 -21.96
CA TYR A 94 0.26 -1.33 -23.09
C TYR A 94 0.82 -0.80 -24.41
N SER A 95 0.44 -1.35 -25.54
CA SER A 95 0.93 -0.89 -26.85
C SER A 95 0.42 0.51 -27.23
N ASP A 96 -0.80 0.87 -26.82
CA ASP A 96 -1.52 2.07 -27.24
C ASP A 96 -2.05 2.94 -26.08
N HIS A 97 -1.97 2.45 -24.85
CA HIS A 97 -2.46 3.15 -23.65
C HIS A 97 -1.66 2.75 -22.41
N SER A 98 -2.00 3.35 -21.25
CA SER A 98 -1.45 2.95 -19.96
C SER A 98 -2.48 2.95 -18.86
N ALA A 99 -2.21 2.16 -17.81
CA ALA A 99 -2.93 2.19 -16.55
C ALA A 99 -1.98 2.55 -15.42
N ILE A 100 -2.51 3.15 -14.35
CA ILE A 100 -1.73 3.53 -13.16
C ILE A 100 -2.20 2.69 -11.98
N VAL A 101 -1.25 2.23 -11.17
CA VAL A 101 -1.48 1.66 -9.84
C VAL A 101 -0.85 2.59 -8.81
N ASP A 102 -1.66 3.12 -7.94
CA ASP A 102 -1.38 4.16 -6.95
C ASP A 102 -0.83 5.46 -7.58
N ALA A 103 -1.06 6.56 -6.91
CA ALA A 103 -0.73 7.90 -7.40
C ALA A 103 0.17 8.68 -6.45
N ALA A 104 0.83 7.98 -5.52
CA ALA A 104 1.69 8.63 -4.53
C ALA A 104 1.00 9.85 -3.87
N LEU A 105 1.72 10.94 -3.68
CA LEU A 105 1.26 12.16 -3.01
C LEU A 105 1.80 13.42 -3.68
N ASN A 106 1.22 14.59 -3.37
CA ASN A 106 1.73 15.90 -3.77
C ASN A 106 2.58 16.54 -2.68
N ALA A 107 3.18 17.70 -2.96
CA ALA A 107 4.07 18.41 -2.04
C ALA A 107 3.39 18.84 -0.73
N SER A 108 2.10 19.19 -0.73
CA SER A 108 1.40 19.60 0.49
C SER A 108 1.15 18.42 1.41
N ILE A 109 0.73 17.28 0.86
CA ILE A 109 0.58 16.02 1.60
C ILE A 109 1.95 15.54 2.10
N ALA A 110 2.99 15.57 1.26
CA ALA A 110 4.36 15.21 1.65
C ALA A 110 4.81 16.01 2.90
N LYS A 111 4.57 17.32 2.90
CA LYS A 111 4.88 18.18 4.03
C LYS A 111 4.08 17.82 5.27
N SER A 112 2.79 17.57 5.15
CA SER A 112 1.91 17.19 6.27
C SER A 112 2.29 15.83 6.87
N MET A 113 2.67 14.87 6.03
CA MET A 113 3.12 13.54 6.46
C MET A 113 4.57 13.52 6.99
N GLY A 114 5.31 14.62 6.87
CA GLY A 114 6.70 14.70 7.34
C GLY A 114 7.67 13.84 6.55
N THR A 115 7.51 13.75 5.21
CA THR A 115 8.42 13.01 4.34
C THR A 115 9.86 13.56 4.46
N THR A 116 10.84 12.69 4.33
CA THR A 116 12.26 13.05 4.38
C THR A 116 12.74 13.69 3.07
N SER A 117 12.07 13.37 1.97
CA SER A 117 12.30 13.97 0.66
C SER A 117 11.03 13.98 -0.18
N PHE A 118 10.96 14.90 -1.13
CA PHE A 118 9.93 14.98 -2.17
C PHE A 118 10.59 15.41 -3.48
N ASP A 119 10.43 14.62 -4.53
CA ASP A 119 10.93 14.89 -5.88
C ASP A 119 9.83 15.50 -6.74
N SER A 120 9.89 16.81 -6.96
CA SER A 120 8.94 17.55 -7.78
C SER A 120 8.98 17.15 -9.25
N SER A 121 10.12 16.69 -9.76
CA SER A 121 10.27 16.23 -11.14
C SER A 121 9.61 14.86 -11.32
N ALA A 122 9.81 13.94 -10.36
CA ALA A 122 9.10 12.67 -10.32
C ALA A 122 7.58 12.87 -10.20
N TYR A 123 7.14 13.78 -9.33
CA TYR A 123 5.74 14.15 -9.22
C TYR A 123 5.17 14.70 -10.54
N SER A 124 5.92 15.53 -11.27
CA SER A 124 5.49 16.06 -12.58
C SER A 124 5.36 14.95 -13.62
N ARG A 125 6.29 14.00 -13.67
CA ARG A 125 6.20 12.84 -14.58
C ARG A 125 4.99 11.96 -14.25
N MET A 126 4.80 11.65 -12.97
CA MET A 126 3.64 10.90 -12.50
C MET A 126 2.32 11.62 -12.84
N SER A 127 2.22 12.95 -12.61
CA SER A 127 1.03 13.73 -12.98
C SER A 127 0.78 13.70 -14.48
N GLY A 128 1.82 13.76 -15.30
CA GLY A 128 1.73 13.60 -16.75
C GLY A 128 1.22 12.19 -17.15
N ALA A 129 1.65 11.15 -16.45
CA ALA A 129 1.16 9.79 -16.66
C ALA A 129 -0.32 9.65 -16.26
N LEU A 130 -0.72 10.18 -15.10
CA LEU A 130 -2.13 10.22 -14.69
C LEU A 130 -3.02 10.90 -15.73
N ALA A 131 -2.57 12.02 -16.31
CA ALA A 131 -3.35 12.79 -17.27
C ALA A 131 -3.66 12.04 -18.57
N ARG A 132 -2.85 11.05 -18.96
CA ARG A 132 -3.03 10.23 -20.17
C ARG A 132 -3.49 8.80 -19.90
N ALA A 133 -3.60 8.41 -18.62
CA ALA A 133 -4.04 7.07 -18.24
C ALA A 133 -5.49 6.80 -18.64
N THR A 134 -5.76 5.60 -19.14
CA THR A 134 -7.12 5.14 -19.45
C THR A 134 -7.75 4.34 -18.30
N LEU A 135 -6.95 3.97 -17.31
CA LEU A 135 -7.36 3.26 -16.10
C LEU A 135 -6.46 3.69 -14.93
N ILE A 136 -7.06 4.02 -13.80
CA ILE A 136 -6.35 4.31 -12.56
C ILE A 136 -6.91 3.38 -11.47
N LEU A 137 -6.02 2.66 -10.83
CA LEU A 137 -6.29 1.74 -9.73
C LEU A 137 -5.60 2.26 -8.47
N VAL A 138 -6.27 2.13 -7.34
CA VAL A 138 -5.73 2.53 -6.04
C VAL A 138 -5.77 1.33 -5.12
N THR A 139 -4.64 0.96 -4.54
CA THR A 139 -4.57 -0.16 -3.59
C THR A 139 -5.40 0.14 -2.35
N HIS A 140 -5.32 1.36 -1.84
CA HIS A 140 -6.13 1.83 -0.71
C HIS A 140 -6.16 3.37 -0.65
N GLU A 141 -7.02 3.90 0.18
CA GLU A 141 -7.39 5.31 0.24
C GLU A 141 -6.45 6.21 1.06
N HIS A 142 -5.29 5.73 1.53
CA HIS A 142 -4.36 6.58 2.28
C HIS A 142 -3.70 7.65 1.40
N PRO A 143 -3.29 8.77 2.02
CA PRO A 143 -2.83 9.96 1.31
C PRO A 143 -1.60 9.75 0.41
N ASP A 144 -0.73 8.82 0.77
CA ASP A 144 0.47 8.47 0.02
C ASP A 144 0.22 7.47 -1.12
N HIS A 145 -1.02 7.00 -1.29
CA HIS A 145 -1.44 6.16 -2.41
C HIS A 145 -2.42 6.86 -3.35
N VAL A 146 -3.32 7.71 -2.81
CA VAL A 146 -4.34 8.39 -3.61
C VAL A 146 -4.12 9.90 -3.72
N GLY A 147 -3.29 10.48 -2.86
CA GLY A 147 -3.18 11.93 -2.71
C GLY A 147 -2.70 12.65 -3.97
N GLY A 148 -1.81 12.05 -4.74
CA GLY A 148 -1.36 12.60 -6.02
C GLY A 148 -2.46 12.65 -7.07
N LEU A 149 -3.39 11.68 -7.09
CA LEU A 149 -4.59 11.70 -7.93
C LEU A 149 -5.54 12.82 -7.49
N LEU A 150 -5.85 12.88 -6.19
CA LEU A 150 -6.78 13.89 -5.65
C LEU A 150 -6.27 15.32 -5.82
N ALA A 151 -4.96 15.51 -5.93
CA ALA A 151 -4.33 16.82 -6.15
C ALA A 151 -4.34 17.27 -7.62
N GLN A 152 -4.84 16.45 -8.56
CA GLN A 152 -4.81 16.82 -9.98
C GLN A 152 -5.87 17.89 -10.31
N PRO A 153 -5.53 18.90 -11.12
CA PRO A 153 -6.47 19.98 -11.47
C PRO A 153 -7.67 19.47 -12.31
N ASN A 154 -7.49 18.36 -13.04
CA ASN A 154 -8.52 17.71 -13.85
C ASN A 154 -9.14 16.48 -13.15
N LEU A 155 -9.15 16.46 -11.80
CA LEU A 155 -9.58 15.33 -10.98
C LEU A 155 -10.92 14.73 -11.43
N LYS A 156 -11.93 15.56 -11.75
CA LYS A 156 -13.23 15.08 -12.20
C LYS A 156 -13.15 14.21 -13.46
N ALA A 157 -12.27 14.56 -14.40
CA ALA A 157 -12.04 13.74 -15.59
C ALA A 157 -11.29 12.44 -15.25
N LEU A 158 -10.31 12.51 -14.34
CA LEU A 158 -9.56 11.34 -13.89
C LEU A 158 -10.43 10.36 -13.11
N LEU A 159 -11.38 10.84 -12.30
CA LEU A 159 -12.34 9.97 -11.61
C LEU A 159 -13.17 9.12 -12.57
N ALA A 160 -13.42 9.58 -13.80
CA ALA A 160 -14.14 8.79 -14.80
C ALA A 160 -13.37 7.51 -15.23
N VAL A 161 -12.04 7.53 -15.18
CA VAL A 161 -11.16 6.39 -15.50
C VAL A 161 -10.58 5.71 -14.26
N THR A 162 -10.87 6.21 -13.07
CA THR A 162 -10.44 5.60 -11.80
C THR A 162 -11.45 4.53 -11.36
N ARG A 163 -10.96 3.48 -10.71
CA ARG A 163 -11.77 2.39 -10.18
C ARG A 163 -11.58 2.29 -8.66
N LEU A 164 -12.31 3.13 -7.93
CA LEU A 164 -12.36 3.07 -6.46
C LEU A 164 -13.47 2.11 -6.02
N THR A 165 -13.24 1.38 -4.94
CA THR A 165 -14.26 0.57 -4.28
C THR A 165 -15.25 1.45 -3.52
N ARG A 166 -16.40 0.88 -3.14
CA ARG A 166 -17.38 1.57 -2.30
C ARG A 166 -16.78 2.03 -0.98
N GLU A 167 -15.96 1.16 -0.38
CA GLU A 167 -15.31 1.42 0.88
C GLU A 167 -14.28 2.55 0.75
N GLN A 168 -13.46 2.55 -0.32
CA GLN A 168 -12.51 3.64 -0.60
C GLN A 168 -13.23 4.99 -0.73
N VAL A 169 -14.32 5.04 -1.47
CA VAL A 169 -15.09 6.29 -1.63
C VAL A 169 -15.66 6.75 -0.30
N ALA A 170 -16.21 5.84 0.52
CA ALA A 170 -16.78 6.18 1.82
C ALA A 170 -15.72 6.75 2.79
N GLU A 171 -14.55 6.12 2.86
CA GLU A 171 -13.43 6.57 3.70
C GLU A 171 -12.86 7.91 3.21
N LEU A 172 -12.69 8.08 1.90
CA LEU A 172 -12.24 9.36 1.34
C LEU A 172 -13.22 10.48 1.66
N ASP A 173 -14.52 10.29 1.42
CA ASP A 173 -15.54 11.30 1.67
C ASP A 173 -15.59 11.71 3.16
N ALA A 174 -15.46 10.74 4.06
CA ALA A 174 -15.39 10.98 5.50
C ALA A 174 -14.16 11.79 5.92
N ASN A 175 -13.03 11.63 5.21
CA ASN A 175 -11.73 12.18 5.62
C ASN A 175 -11.24 13.38 4.79
N LEU A 176 -11.98 13.86 3.78
CA LEU A 176 -11.58 14.99 2.93
C LEU A 176 -11.24 16.28 3.70
N LYS A 177 -11.83 16.48 4.87
CA LYS A 177 -11.62 17.66 5.72
C LYS A 177 -10.57 17.46 6.82
N ALA A 178 -10.05 16.26 6.94
CA ALA A 178 -9.00 15.92 7.91
C ALA A 178 -7.61 16.03 7.26
N ASP A 179 -6.59 16.35 8.06
CA ASP A 179 -5.21 16.26 7.59
C ASP A 179 -4.85 14.81 7.28
N PRO A 180 -4.07 14.59 6.21
CA PRO A 180 -3.45 15.58 5.33
C PRO A 180 -4.29 16.00 4.11
N PHE A 181 -5.49 15.44 3.88
CA PHE A 181 -6.34 15.78 2.72
C PHE A 181 -6.90 17.20 2.77
N ALA A 182 -7.11 17.77 3.97
CA ALA A 182 -7.58 19.13 4.16
C ALA A 182 -6.73 20.16 3.38
N ALA A 183 -5.42 19.90 3.22
CA ALA A 183 -4.49 20.73 2.46
C ALA A 183 -4.78 20.79 0.95
N LEU A 184 -5.61 19.89 0.41
CA LEU A 184 -6.02 19.88 -1.00
C LEU A 184 -7.21 20.79 -1.29
N HIS A 185 -7.93 21.24 -0.25
CA HIS A 185 -9.13 22.08 -0.38
C HIS A 185 -10.18 21.54 -1.37
N LEU A 186 -10.38 20.21 -1.36
CA LEU A 186 -11.33 19.56 -2.26
C LEU A 186 -12.78 19.95 -1.94
N PRO A 187 -13.65 20.07 -2.97
CA PRO A 187 -15.06 20.28 -2.73
C PRO A 187 -15.69 19.06 -2.01
N PRO A 188 -16.64 19.28 -1.08
CA PRO A 188 -17.22 18.20 -0.27
C PRO A 188 -18.06 17.20 -1.07
N ASN A 189 -18.37 17.49 -2.30
CA ASN A 189 -19.18 16.67 -3.20
C ASN A 189 -18.39 16.15 -4.40
N ILE A 190 -17.07 15.95 -4.23
CA ILE A 190 -16.18 15.53 -5.33
C ILE A 190 -16.57 14.17 -5.90
N PHE A 191 -17.19 13.30 -5.08
CA PHE A 191 -17.64 11.96 -5.48
C PHE A 191 -19.12 11.91 -5.88
N ASP A 192 -19.83 13.05 -5.99
CA ASP A 192 -21.22 13.07 -6.45
C ASP A 192 -21.36 12.49 -7.85
N GLY A 193 -22.20 11.45 -7.96
CA GLY A 193 -22.40 10.73 -9.20
C GLY A 193 -21.30 9.72 -9.56
N TYR A 194 -20.26 9.58 -8.73
CA TYR A 194 -19.28 8.52 -8.91
C TYR A 194 -19.91 7.14 -8.69
N ARG A 195 -19.53 6.18 -9.53
CA ARG A 195 -20.01 4.79 -9.44
C ARG A 195 -18.88 3.88 -8.96
N PRO A 196 -18.81 3.60 -7.66
CA PRO A 196 -17.75 2.77 -7.11
C PRO A 196 -17.88 1.31 -7.57
N LEU A 197 -16.75 0.61 -7.62
CA LEU A 197 -16.73 -0.83 -7.79
C LEU A 197 -17.32 -1.51 -6.56
N ASP A 198 -18.09 -2.58 -6.84
CA ASP A 198 -18.61 -3.49 -5.82
C ASP A 198 -18.35 -4.92 -6.29
N TYR A 199 -17.51 -5.65 -5.55
CA TYR A 199 -17.17 -7.04 -5.84
C TYR A 199 -16.81 -7.78 -4.55
N VAL A 200 -17.00 -9.11 -4.54
CA VAL A 200 -16.86 -9.89 -3.31
C VAL A 200 -15.41 -10.20 -2.98
N ARG A 201 -14.64 -10.79 -3.91
CA ARG A 201 -13.27 -11.24 -3.65
C ARG A 201 -12.31 -10.89 -4.76
N TYR A 202 -12.64 -11.22 -6.00
CA TYR A 202 -11.81 -11.01 -7.19
C TYR A 202 -12.59 -10.28 -8.26
N HIS A 203 -11.94 -9.35 -8.97
CA HIS A 203 -12.54 -8.62 -10.08
C HIS A 203 -11.52 -8.41 -11.20
N ALA A 204 -11.77 -8.97 -12.38
CA ALA A 204 -10.98 -8.70 -13.58
C ALA A 204 -11.32 -7.29 -14.09
N VAL A 205 -10.38 -6.36 -14.05
CA VAL A 205 -10.61 -4.94 -14.36
C VAL A 205 -10.06 -4.52 -15.73
N ALA A 206 -9.05 -5.24 -16.22
CA ALA A 206 -8.47 -5.08 -17.55
C ALA A 206 -7.77 -6.39 -17.97
N PRO A 207 -7.41 -6.57 -19.27
CA PRO A 207 -6.62 -7.71 -19.69
C PRO A 207 -5.32 -7.82 -18.89
N GLY A 208 -5.11 -8.96 -18.25
CA GLY A 208 -3.96 -9.20 -17.38
C GLY A 208 -4.04 -8.58 -15.98
N VAL A 209 -5.13 -7.87 -15.61
CA VAL A 209 -5.21 -7.15 -14.33
C VAL A 209 -6.44 -7.60 -13.52
N VAL A 210 -6.19 -8.01 -12.28
CA VAL A 210 -7.23 -8.48 -11.34
C VAL A 210 -7.08 -7.81 -10.00
N LEU A 211 -8.17 -7.27 -9.49
CA LEU A 211 -8.27 -6.74 -8.13
C LEU A 211 -8.64 -7.86 -7.16
N ILE A 212 -8.05 -7.83 -5.97
CA ILE A 212 -8.26 -8.82 -4.90
C ILE A 212 -8.56 -8.06 -3.62
N LYS A 213 -9.75 -8.22 -3.03
CA LYS A 213 -10.11 -7.56 -1.75
C LYS A 213 -9.18 -7.99 -0.62
N ALA A 214 -8.66 -7.03 0.13
CA ALA A 214 -7.77 -7.21 1.29
C ALA A 214 -8.06 -6.15 2.37
N PRO A 215 -9.23 -6.18 3.03
CA PRO A 215 -9.74 -5.09 3.85
C PRO A 215 -9.15 -5.04 5.27
N GLY A 216 -7.91 -5.47 5.47
CA GLY A 216 -7.26 -5.46 6.77
C GLY A 216 -6.61 -4.12 7.11
N HIS A 217 -5.83 -3.55 6.19
CA HIS A 217 -5.13 -2.28 6.40
C HIS A 217 -6.11 -1.09 6.43
N THR A 218 -7.00 -1.00 5.45
CA THR A 218 -8.18 -0.14 5.45
C THR A 218 -9.39 -0.93 4.96
N PRO A 219 -10.63 -0.49 5.22
CA PRO A 219 -11.82 -1.15 4.68
C PRO A 219 -11.82 -1.23 3.15
N GLY A 220 -11.21 -0.24 2.48
CA GLY A 220 -11.12 -0.16 1.03
C GLY A 220 -9.91 -0.85 0.41
N SER A 221 -9.02 -1.43 1.22
CA SER A 221 -7.80 -2.07 0.72
C SER A 221 -8.06 -3.21 -0.24
N GLN A 222 -7.28 -3.23 -1.31
CA GLN A 222 -7.26 -4.27 -2.33
C GLN A 222 -5.83 -4.45 -2.86
N MET A 223 -5.50 -5.67 -3.25
CA MET A 223 -4.28 -5.98 -3.97
C MET A 223 -4.55 -5.90 -5.48
N VAL A 224 -3.52 -5.59 -6.25
CA VAL A 224 -3.59 -5.55 -7.71
C VAL A 224 -2.65 -6.61 -8.28
N TYR A 225 -3.23 -7.67 -8.85
CA TYR A 225 -2.48 -8.66 -9.60
C TYR A 225 -2.33 -8.19 -11.04
N VAL A 226 -1.11 -8.32 -11.59
CA VAL A 226 -0.77 -7.95 -12.97
C VAL A 226 0.00 -9.08 -13.62
N ARG A 227 -0.50 -9.56 -14.77
CA ARG A 227 0.20 -10.49 -15.65
C ARG A 227 0.57 -9.78 -16.94
N ARG A 228 1.88 -9.67 -17.22
CA ARG A 228 2.40 -9.05 -18.43
C ARG A 228 2.21 -9.97 -19.65
N ALA A 229 2.38 -9.39 -20.84
CA ALA A 229 2.28 -10.12 -22.11
C ALA A 229 3.33 -11.23 -22.25
N ASP A 230 4.51 -11.07 -21.64
CA ASP A 230 5.59 -12.08 -21.60
C ASP A 230 5.37 -13.17 -20.53
N GLY A 231 4.25 -13.11 -19.78
CA GLY A 231 3.89 -14.07 -18.75
C GLY A 231 4.44 -13.76 -17.36
N VAL A 232 5.26 -12.73 -17.18
CA VAL A 232 5.74 -12.30 -15.86
C VAL A 232 4.58 -11.77 -15.02
N GLU A 233 4.55 -12.16 -13.75
CA GLU A 233 3.43 -11.88 -12.83
C GLU A 233 3.88 -11.04 -11.64
N PHE A 234 3.04 -10.06 -11.28
CA PHE A 234 3.24 -9.19 -10.13
C PHE A 234 1.99 -9.16 -9.26
N LEU A 235 2.19 -9.01 -7.96
CA LEU A 235 1.12 -8.77 -6.98
C LEU A 235 1.48 -7.55 -6.13
N PHE A 236 0.86 -6.40 -6.44
CA PHE A 236 0.93 -5.21 -5.61
C PHE A 236 0.03 -5.41 -4.40
N VAL A 237 0.63 -5.59 -3.23
CA VAL A 237 -0.11 -5.97 -2.02
C VAL A 237 -0.58 -4.76 -1.21
N GLY A 238 -0.20 -3.53 -1.65
CA GLY A 238 -0.45 -2.32 -0.88
C GLY A 238 0.14 -2.42 0.53
N ASP A 239 -0.54 -1.83 1.49
CA ASP A 239 -0.06 -1.73 2.86
C ASP A 239 -0.47 -2.90 3.78
N VAL A 240 -0.94 -3.99 3.21
CA VAL A 240 -0.95 -5.29 3.93
C VAL A 240 0.46 -5.61 4.41
N ALA A 241 1.45 -5.35 3.56
CA ALA A 241 2.88 -5.41 3.88
C ALA A 241 3.59 -4.14 3.40
N TRP A 242 4.39 -3.50 4.27
CA TRP A 242 5.21 -2.37 3.86
C TRP A 242 6.51 -2.79 3.19
N GLN A 243 7.09 -3.92 3.62
CA GLN A 243 8.33 -4.46 3.05
C GLN A 243 8.22 -5.98 2.87
N MET A 244 9.05 -6.54 2.00
CA MET A 244 9.12 -8.00 1.77
C MET A 244 9.36 -8.77 3.06
N GLU A 245 10.11 -8.20 4.00
CA GLU A 245 10.34 -8.83 5.31
C GLU A 245 9.04 -9.16 6.06
N ASN A 246 7.99 -8.33 5.94
CA ASN A 246 6.70 -8.66 6.51
C ASN A 246 6.15 -9.97 5.94
N ILE A 247 6.25 -10.14 4.62
CA ILE A 247 5.76 -11.32 3.91
C ILE A 247 6.64 -12.54 4.22
N GLU A 248 7.97 -12.38 4.11
CA GLU A 248 8.95 -13.47 4.31
C GLU A 248 8.92 -14.03 5.72
N THR A 249 8.70 -13.17 6.72
CA THR A 249 8.70 -13.58 8.13
C THR A 249 7.29 -13.82 8.69
N GLY A 250 6.23 -13.43 7.96
CA GLY A 250 4.85 -13.45 8.44
C GLY A 250 4.60 -12.50 9.62
N ARG A 251 5.41 -11.43 9.75
CA ARG A 251 5.35 -10.48 10.87
C ARG A 251 4.72 -9.17 10.43
N GLU A 252 3.65 -8.80 11.11
CA GLU A 252 2.97 -7.54 10.87
C GLU A 252 3.75 -6.31 11.39
N LYS A 253 3.26 -5.13 11.07
CA LYS A 253 3.68 -3.84 11.64
C LYS A 253 3.47 -3.82 13.17
N ALA A 254 4.24 -2.99 13.88
CA ALA A 254 4.07 -2.83 15.32
C ALA A 254 2.62 -2.43 15.69
N ARG A 255 2.10 -2.93 16.82
CA ARG A 255 0.74 -2.64 17.29
C ARG A 255 0.43 -1.14 17.35
N VAL A 256 1.38 -0.32 17.76
CA VAL A 256 1.19 1.13 17.81
C VAL A 256 0.86 1.71 16.44
N VAL A 257 1.42 1.17 15.36
CA VAL A 257 1.13 1.61 13.98
C VAL A 257 -0.28 1.20 13.59
N THR A 258 -0.67 -0.05 13.85
CA THR A 258 -2.01 -0.54 13.52
C THR A 258 -3.11 0.27 14.23
N TRP A 259 -2.85 0.76 15.46
CA TRP A 259 -3.77 1.65 16.15
C TRP A 259 -3.85 3.03 15.53
N VAL A 260 -2.70 3.61 15.18
CA VAL A 260 -2.65 4.96 14.57
C VAL A 260 -3.27 4.95 13.17
N ALA A 261 -3.03 3.89 12.40
CA ALA A 261 -3.58 3.72 11.06
C ALA A 261 -5.05 3.22 11.05
N GLY A 262 -5.59 2.80 12.21
CA GLY A 262 -6.96 2.25 12.29
C GLY A 262 -7.12 0.87 11.66
N GLU A 263 -6.02 0.07 11.55
CA GLU A 263 -6.04 -1.24 10.92
C GLU A 263 -6.86 -2.27 11.72
N ASP A 264 -7.57 -3.14 11.01
CA ASP A 264 -8.04 -4.42 11.54
C ASP A 264 -6.86 -5.40 11.61
N ARG A 265 -6.19 -5.41 12.76
CA ARG A 265 -4.95 -6.15 12.95
C ARG A 265 -5.11 -7.66 12.72
N ASP A 266 -6.26 -8.22 13.05
CA ASP A 266 -6.51 -9.65 12.90
C ASP A 266 -6.65 -10.00 11.41
N LYS A 267 -7.34 -9.18 10.63
CA LYS A 267 -7.41 -9.34 9.17
C LYS A 267 -6.05 -9.15 8.50
N VAL A 268 -5.28 -8.11 8.89
CA VAL A 268 -3.92 -7.92 8.34
C VAL A 268 -3.04 -9.15 8.60
N ARG A 269 -3.14 -9.77 9.77
CA ARG A 269 -2.40 -11.00 10.09
C ARG A 269 -2.82 -12.18 9.22
N GLU A 270 -4.13 -12.37 8.99
CA GLU A 270 -4.64 -13.40 8.10
C GLU A 270 -4.20 -13.17 6.65
N GLU A 271 -4.29 -11.94 6.16
CA GLU A 271 -3.84 -11.53 4.84
C GLU A 271 -2.33 -11.76 4.66
N LEU A 272 -1.54 -11.36 5.66
CA LEU A 272 -0.09 -11.56 5.66
C LEU A 272 0.29 -13.05 5.70
N ALA A 273 -0.43 -13.86 6.50
CA ALA A 273 -0.21 -15.30 6.54
C ALA A 273 -0.53 -15.96 5.18
N GLY A 274 -1.60 -15.51 4.50
CA GLY A 274 -1.92 -15.94 3.14
C GLY A 274 -0.85 -15.54 2.11
N LEU A 275 -0.33 -14.30 2.20
CA LEU A 275 0.78 -13.83 1.36
C LEU A 275 2.08 -14.60 1.62
N HIS A 276 2.43 -14.86 2.88
CA HIS A 276 3.58 -15.68 3.26
C HIS A 276 3.50 -17.08 2.64
N GLN A 277 2.36 -17.73 2.77
CA GLN A 277 2.14 -19.06 2.18
C GLN A 277 2.23 -19.01 0.65
N LEU A 278 1.61 -18.02 0.01
CA LEU A 278 1.63 -17.86 -1.44
C LEU A 278 3.06 -17.57 -1.95
N HIS A 279 3.81 -16.73 -1.27
CA HIS A 279 5.20 -16.43 -1.61
C HIS A 279 6.10 -17.69 -1.57
N ALA A 280 5.93 -18.52 -0.55
CA ALA A 280 6.65 -19.78 -0.44
C ALA A 280 6.25 -20.81 -1.51
N ALA A 281 4.97 -20.83 -1.90
CA ALA A 281 4.44 -21.77 -2.88
C ALA A 281 4.70 -21.38 -4.34
N ASP A 282 4.84 -20.09 -4.61
CA ASP A 282 4.93 -19.52 -5.97
C ASP A 282 6.04 -18.46 -6.06
N PRO A 283 7.31 -18.85 -6.09
CA PRO A 283 8.44 -17.92 -6.13
C PRO A 283 8.54 -17.14 -7.45
N GLY A 284 7.79 -17.52 -8.48
CA GLY A 284 7.70 -16.79 -9.76
C GLY A 284 6.74 -15.60 -9.72
N LEU A 285 5.91 -15.48 -8.69
CA LEU A 285 5.03 -14.33 -8.48
C LEU A 285 5.78 -13.22 -7.72
N HIS A 286 6.09 -12.12 -8.41
CA HIS A 286 6.79 -10.98 -7.83
C HIS A 286 5.84 -10.16 -6.95
N MET A 287 5.99 -10.26 -5.63
CA MET A 287 5.19 -9.46 -4.69
C MET A 287 5.80 -8.05 -4.55
N MET A 288 4.91 -7.04 -4.57
CA MET A 288 5.25 -5.61 -4.47
C MET A 288 4.61 -5.04 -3.20
N PRO A 289 5.34 -4.97 -2.09
CA PRO A 289 4.88 -4.27 -0.87
C PRO A 289 4.71 -2.77 -1.10
N GLY A 290 3.94 -2.10 -0.24
CA GLY A 290 3.65 -0.68 -0.37
C GLY A 290 4.88 0.21 -0.39
N HIS A 291 5.92 -0.11 0.41
CA HIS A 291 7.04 0.79 0.67
C HIS A 291 8.40 0.08 0.77
N ASP A 292 8.77 -0.70 -0.23
CA ASP A 292 10.03 -1.47 -0.21
C ASP A 292 11.02 -1.01 -1.29
N ALA A 293 11.98 -0.18 -0.89
CA ALA A 293 13.04 0.30 -1.77
C ALA A 293 13.92 -0.84 -2.31
N ALA A 294 14.22 -1.85 -1.48
CA ALA A 294 15.08 -2.96 -1.86
C ALA A 294 14.39 -3.88 -2.89
N ALA A 295 13.10 -4.13 -2.72
CA ALA A 295 12.30 -4.88 -3.71
C ALA A 295 12.23 -4.14 -5.05
N ILE A 296 11.94 -2.83 -5.04
CA ILE A 296 11.93 -1.99 -6.25
C ILE A 296 13.29 -2.05 -6.95
N ASP A 297 14.38 -1.77 -6.23
CA ASP A 297 15.74 -1.76 -6.79
C ASP A 297 16.16 -3.13 -7.35
N SER A 298 15.78 -4.21 -6.69
CA SER A 298 16.06 -5.58 -7.16
C SER A 298 15.37 -5.86 -8.49
N LEU A 299 14.08 -5.49 -8.61
CA LEU A 299 13.30 -5.69 -9.84
C LEU A 299 13.75 -4.76 -10.97
N VAL A 300 14.20 -3.54 -10.66
CA VAL A 300 14.80 -2.64 -11.64
C VAL A 300 16.14 -3.21 -12.16
N LYS A 301 17.00 -3.70 -11.26
CA LYS A 301 18.30 -4.32 -11.65
C LYS A 301 18.12 -5.56 -12.52
N SER A 302 17.07 -6.34 -12.28
CA SER A 302 16.76 -7.53 -13.09
C SER A 302 16.02 -7.20 -14.41
N GLY A 303 15.69 -5.94 -14.67
CA GLY A 303 14.95 -5.51 -15.87
C GLY A 303 13.46 -5.84 -15.83
N LEU A 304 12.93 -6.29 -14.69
CA LEU A 304 11.51 -6.60 -14.52
C LEU A 304 10.66 -5.35 -14.28
N LEU A 305 11.24 -4.30 -13.71
CA LEU A 305 10.68 -2.95 -13.64
C LEU A 305 11.59 -1.96 -14.37
N VAL A 306 11.00 -0.88 -14.89
CA VAL A 306 11.72 0.25 -15.50
C VAL A 306 11.53 1.48 -14.62
N LYS A 307 12.62 2.17 -14.28
CA LYS A 307 12.57 3.38 -13.44
C LYS A 307 12.21 4.61 -14.28
N GLY A 308 11.27 5.41 -13.78
CA GLY A 308 10.79 6.65 -14.39
C GLY A 308 9.62 6.44 -15.37
N PHE A 309 8.68 7.42 -15.37
CA PHE A 309 7.51 7.45 -16.29
C PHE A 309 7.81 8.21 -17.57
#